data_60e449d6c31dcff21c9cf9e324667f30
#
_entry.id   60e449d6c31dcff21c9cf9e324667f30
#
_cell.length_a   1.000
_cell.length_b   1.000
_cell.length_c   1.000
_cell.angle_alpha   90.00
_cell.angle_beta   90.00
_cell.angle_gamma   90.00
#
_symmetry.space_group_name_H-M   'P 1'
#
loop_
_entity.id
_entity.type
_entity.pdbx_description
1 polymer ?
#
loop_
_entity_poly.entity_id
_entity_poly.type
_entity_poly.pdbx_seq_one_letter_code
_entity_poly.pdbx_strand_id
1 'polypeptide(L)'
;MSDNDPGVTEAEGVKITDKRKLDPETGAPRSSSDEQETPVLESEVESDPVAELTADLQRLQAEFANYRKRVERDRETTRDLVVSNTLAELLPVIDDIGRARTHGELEGAFKSVGEALESTVTRLGLKPFGAPGDEFDPTKHEAISHEYSADVSTSTCMNIFQP
;
A
#
# COMPACT_ATOMS: atom_id res chain seq x y z
N MET A 1 34.25 -26.17 49.50
CA MET A 1 33.32 -27.29 49.50
C MET A 1 32.23 -27.03 48.54
N SER A 2 32.27 -27.83 47.59
CA SER A 2 31.37 -28.43 46.60
C SER A 2 30.99 -27.50 45.44
N ASP A 3 31.69 -27.56 44.36
CA ASP A 3 31.43 -28.28 43.10
C ASP A 3 29.94 -28.43 42.73
N ASN A 4 29.51 -27.73 41.73
CA ASN A 4 28.57 -28.28 40.76
C ASN A 4 28.79 -27.65 39.40
N ASP A 5 29.35 -28.46 38.52
CA ASP A 5 29.51 -28.26 37.09
C ASP A 5 28.16 -28.57 36.38
N PRO A 6 27.66 -27.75 35.49
CA PRO A 6 26.65 -28.17 34.55
C PRO A 6 27.24 -28.37 33.15
N GLY A 7 27.19 -29.61 32.74
CA GLY A 7 27.15 -30.25 31.44
C GLY A 7 27.32 -29.41 30.20
N VAL A 8 28.38 -29.78 29.50
CA VAL A 8 28.65 -29.44 28.10
C VAL A 8 27.57 -30.03 27.20
N THR A 9 26.78 -29.20 26.55
CA THR A 9 25.94 -29.61 25.41
C THR A 9 26.80 -29.77 24.19
N GLU A 10 26.86 -30.99 23.67
CA GLU A 10 27.52 -31.36 22.43
C GLU A 10 26.97 -30.52 21.26
N ALA A 11 27.86 -29.71 20.69
CA ALA A 11 27.58 -29.07 19.41
C ALA A 11 27.67 -30.13 18.29
N GLU A 12 26.60 -30.35 17.58
CA GLU A 12 26.56 -31.14 16.35
C GLU A 12 27.63 -30.61 15.37
N GLY A 13 28.69 -31.41 15.18
CA GLY A 13 29.81 -31.07 14.32
C GLY A 13 29.37 -31.02 12.84
N VAL A 14 29.64 -29.91 12.22
CA VAL A 14 29.52 -29.75 10.79
C VAL A 14 30.43 -30.76 10.09
N LYS A 15 29.84 -31.74 9.41
CA LYS A 15 30.55 -32.77 8.63
C LYS A 15 31.12 -32.15 7.36
N ILE A 16 32.36 -31.68 7.40
CA ILE A 16 33.08 -31.15 6.24
C ILE A 16 33.59 -32.31 5.41
N THR A 17 33.02 -32.52 4.22
CA THR A 17 33.50 -33.54 3.28
C THR A 17 34.59 -32.91 2.39
N ASP A 18 35.83 -33.30 2.59
CA ASP A 18 36.97 -32.85 1.75
C ASP A 18 36.95 -33.56 0.39
N LYS A 19 36.70 -32.79 -0.65
CA LYS A 19 36.63 -33.25 -2.05
C LYS A 19 37.98 -33.17 -2.80
N ARG A 20 39.09 -33.02 -2.09
CA ARG A 20 40.39 -32.96 -2.75
C ARG A 20 40.82 -34.34 -3.30
N LYS A 21 41.20 -34.38 -4.54
CA LYS A 21 41.65 -35.62 -5.23
C LYS A 21 43.08 -36.05 -4.89
N LEU A 22 43.80 -35.26 -4.12
CA LEU A 22 45.18 -35.49 -3.70
C LEU A 22 45.27 -35.57 -2.17
N ASP A 23 46.09 -36.49 -1.68
CA ASP A 23 46.38 -36.61 -0.25
C ASP A 23 47.27 -35.44 0.20
N PRO A 24 46.88 -34.70 1.26
CA PRO A 24 47.58 -33.49 1.71
C PRO A 24 48.99 -33.75 2.29
N GLU A 25 49.31 -34.99 2.70
CA GLU A 25 50.59 -35.30 3.30
C GLU A 25 51.58 -35.95 2.31
N THR A 26 51.11 -36.70 1.34
CA THR A 26 51.96 -37.47 0.42
C THR A 26 51.89 -36.99 -1.01
N GLY A 27 50.93 -36.16 -1.37
CA GLY A 27 50.79 -35.66 -2.74
C GLY A 27 50.41 -36.73 -3.82
N ALA A 28 50.10 -37.93 -3.38
CA ALA A 28 49.73 -39.02 -4.27
C ALA A 28 48.25 -39.02 -4.60
N PRO A 29 47.83 -39.41 -5.81
CA PRO A 29 46.41 -39.53 -6.17
C PRO A 29 45.77 -40.67 -5.36
N ARG A 30 44.68 -40.38 -4.64
CA ARG A 30 43.86 -41.40 -3.98
C ARG A 30 43.21 -42.27 -5.01
N SER A 31 43.53 -43.55 -5.05
CA SER A 31 42.83 -44.54 -5.86
C SER A 31 41.40 -44.69 -5.33
N SER A 32 40.44 -44.26 -6.10
CA SER A 32 39.02 -44.53 -5.84
C SER A 32 38.77 -46.01 -6.11
N SER A 33 38.53 -46.76 -5.01
CA SER A 33 37.95 -48.09 -5.10
C SER A 33 36.50 -47.97 -5.65
N ASP A 34 36.28 -48.70 -6.70
CA ASP A 34 35.02 -49.15 -7.29
C ASP A 34 33.72 -48.67 -6.57
N GLU A 35 33.13 -47.64 -7.12
CA GLU A 35 31.69 -47.48 -7.15
C GLU A 35 31.27 -47.41 -8.61
N GLN A 36 30.50 -48.40 -9.00
CA GLN A 36 29.88 -48.54 -10.31
C GLN A 36 29.19 -47.23 -10.69
N GLU A 37 29.77 -46.52 -11.65
CA GLU A 37 29.06 -45.47 -12.36
C GLU A 37 27.88 -46.11 -13.10
N THR A 38 26.72 -46.06 -12.50
CA THR A 38 25.51 -46.07 -13.32
C THR A 38 25.57 -44.80 -14.16
N PRO A 39 25.48 -44.86 -15.47
CA PRO A 39 25.37 -43.69 -16.30
C PRO A 39 24.04 -43.04 -15.95
N VAL A 40 24.08 -41.98 -15.11
CA VAL A 40 22.99 -41.04 -15.10
C VAL A 40 23.00 -40.42 -16.48
N LEU A 41 22.12 -40.92 -17.33
CA LEU A 41 21.70 -40.22 -18.53
C LEU A 41 21.14 -38.89 -18.02
N GLU A 42 22.00 -37.87 -17.87
CA GLU A 42 21.57 -36.50 -18.00
C GLU A 42 20.91 -36.43 -19.37
N SER A 43 19.63 -36.66 -19.44
CA SER A 43 18.83 -36.21 -20.55
C SER A 43 19.03 -34.70 -20.57
N GLU A 44 19.99 -34.23 -21.38
CA GLU A 44 19.95 -32.87 -21.90
C GLU A 44 18.54 -32.75 -22.50
N VAL A 45 17.65 -32.16 -21.77
CA VAL A 45 16.39 -31.67 -22.31
C VAL A 45 16.85 -30.58 -23.25
N GLU A 46 17.06 -30.93 -24.53
CA GLU A 46 17.21 -29.93 -25.57
C GLU A 46 15.98 -29.05 -25.48
N SER A 47 16.15 -27.93 -24.80
CA SER A 47 15.08 -26.93 -24.70
C SER A 47 14.82 -26.45 -26.11
N ASP A 48 13.65 -26.71 -26.63
CA ASP A 48 13.22 -26.20 -27.91
C ASP A 48 13.24 -24.66 -27.85
N PRO A 49 14.20 -23.99 -28.54
CA PRO A 49 14.33 -22.53 -28.46
C PRO A 49 13.04 -21.81 -28.91
N VAL A 50 12.23 -22.47 -29.73
CA VAL A 50 10.94 -21.94 -30.17
C VAL A 50 9.94 -21.99 -29.01
N ALA A 51 9.95 -23.05 -28.21
CA ALA A 51 9.09 -23.18 -27.03
C ALA A 51 9.47 -22.14 -25.95
N GLU A 52 10.77 -21.93 -25.71
CA GLU A 52 11.26 -20.91 -24.77
C GLU A 52 10.85 -19.50 -25.22
N LEU A 53 11.10 -19.13 -26.48
CA LEU A 53 10.70 -17.84 -27.02
C LEU A 53 9.18 -17.64 -26.97
N THR A 54 8.40 -18.70 -27.21
CA THR A 54 6.94 -18.64 -27.11
C THR A 54 6.49 -18.39 -25.67
N ALA A 55 7.10 -19.06 -24.71
CA ALA A 55 6.83 -18.85 -23.29
C ALA A 55 7.21 -17.42 -22.84
N ASP A 56 8.34 -16.92 -23.31
CA ASP A 56 8.79 -15.56 -23.02
C ASP A 56 7.84 -14.51 -23.63
N LEU A 57 7.39 -14.72 -24.86
CA LEU A 57 6.39 -13.83 -25.48
C LEU A 57 5.06 -13.84 -24.72
N GLN A 58 4.58 -15.00 -24.28
CA GLN A 58 3.36 -15.10 -23.49
C GLN A 58 3.51 -14.39 -22.13
N ARG A 59 4.66 -14.57 -21.47
CA ARG A 59 4.97 -13.88 -20.22
C ARG A 59 4.98 -12.36 -20.41
N LEU A 60 5.70 -11.89 -21.45
CA LEU A 60 5.77 -10.46 -21.77
C LEU A 60 4.41 -9.86 -22.11
N GLN A 61 3.57 -10.59 -22.83
CA GLN A 61 2.19 -10.16 -23.12
C GLN A 61 1.35 -10.03 -21.83
N ALA A 62 1.48 -11.00 -20.91
CA ALA A 62 0.80 -10.95 -19.62
C ALA A 62 1.29 -9.77 -18.75
N GLU A 63 2.59 -9.54 -18.70
CA GLU A 63 3.19 -8.40 -17.99
C GLU A 63 2.72 -7.07 -18.58
N PHE A 64 2.68 -6.96 -19.90
CA PHE A 64 2.21 -5.77 -20.59
C PHE A 64 0.70 -5.51 -20.34
N ALA A 65 -0.12 -6.56 -20.34
CA ALA A 65 -1.53 -6.45 -19.99
C ALA A 65 -1.73 -5.97 -18.55
N ASN A 66 -0.95 -6.50 -17.61
CA ASN A 66 -0.97 -6.08 -16.20
C ASN A 66 -0.47 -4.64 -16.03
N TYR A 67 0.58 -4.25 -16.77
CA TYR A 67 1.09 -2.88 -16.79
C TYR A 67 0.02 -1.89 -17.28
N ARG A 68 -0.65 -2.18 -18.40
CA ARG A 68 -1.74 -1.33 -18.90
C ARG A 68 -2.85 -1.15 -17.88
N LYS A 69 -3.29 -2.24 -17.23
CA LYS A 69 -4.30 -2.20 -16.16
C LYS A 69 -3.88 -1.31 -14.99
N ARG A 70 -2.61 -1.42 -14.59
CA ARG A 70 -2.05 -0.59 -13.52
C ARG A 70 -2.03 0.88 -13.91
N VAL A 71 -1.48 1.19 -15.10
CA VAL A 71 -1.40 2.58 -15.60
C VAL A 71 -2.78 3.24 -15.69
N GLU A 72 -3.81 2.51 -16.12
CA GLU A 72 -5.17 3.05 -16.20
C GLU A 72 -5.71 3.38 -14.80
N ARG A 73 -5.54 2.46 -13.83
CA ARG A 73 -5.92 2.71 -12.44
C ARG A 73 -5.15 3.88 -11.83
N ASP A 74 -3.85 3.97 -12.08
CA ASP A 74 -3.02 5.05 -11.57
C ASP A 74 -3.45 6.41 -12.16
N ARG A 75 -3.88 6.45 -13.42
CA ARG A 75 -4.44 7.67 -14.04
C ARG A 75 -5.74 8.12 -13.38
N GLU A 76 -6.65 7.18 -13.12
CA GLU A 76 -7.90 7.48 -12.41
C GLU A 76 -7.60 8.02 -11.01
N THR A 77 -6.79 7.30 -10.25
CA THR A 77 -6.38 7.73 -8.89
C THR A 77 -5.69 9.09 -8.90
N THR A 78 -4.81 9.34 -9.86
CA THR A 78 -4.12 10.63 -9.99
C THR A 78 -5.10 11.75 -10.30
N ARG A 79 -6.07 11.51 -11.19
CA ARG A 79 -7.11 12.48 -11.52
C ARG A 79 -7.93 12.85 -10.28
N ASP A 80 -8.38 11.83 -9.54
CA ASP A 80 -9.20 12.05 -8.34
C ASP A 80 -8.41 12.80 -7.26
N LEU A 81 -7.13 12.46 -7.09
CA LEU A 81 -6.24 13.14 -6.15
C LEU A 81 -6.04 14.63 -6.53
N VAL A 82 -5.85 14.92 -7.81
CA VAL A 82 -5.68 16.31 -8.30
C VAL A 82 -6.97 17.10 -8.07
N VAL A 83 -8.13 16.53 -8.38
CA VAL A 83 -9.42 17.19 -8.12
C VAL A 83 -9.62 17.42 -6.63
N SER A 84 -9.37 16.41 -5.79
CA SER A 84 -9.48 16.52 -4.32
C SER A 84 -8.57 17.62 -3.76
N ASN A 85 -7.30 17.65 -4.16
CA ASN A 85 -6.37 18.69 -3.71
C ASN A 85 -6.80 20.09 -4.17
N THR A 86 -7.29 20.21 -5.41
CA THR A 86 -7.78 21.50 -5.92
C THR A 86 -9.01 21.97 -5.14
N LEU A 87 -9.93 21.07 -4.82
CA LEU A 87 -11.09 21.40 -4.01
C LEU A 87 -10.70 21.78 -2.59
N ALA A 88 -9.72 21.09 -1.99
CA ALA A 88 -9.20 21.43 -0.66
C ALA A 88 -8.65 22.87 -0.59
N GLU A 89 -7.95 23.31 -1.64
CA GLU A 89 -7.46 24.70 -1.72
C GLU A 89 -8.59 25.74 -1.88
N LEU A 90 -9.77 25.33 -2.34
CA LEU A 90 -10.95 26.20 -2.50
C LEU A 90 -11.83 26.24 -1.26
N LEU A 91 -11.70 25.29 -0.32
CA LEU A 91 -12.53 25.22 0.89
C LEU A 91 -12.56 26.55 1.68
N PRO A 92 -11.42 27.24 1.93
CA PRO A 92 -11.46 28.50 2.67
C PRO A 92 -12.32 29.58 2.00
N VAL A 93 -12.33 29.60 0.66
CA VAL A 93 -13.13 30.57 -0.11
C VAL A 93 -14.63 30.24 0.01
N ILE A 94 -14.97 28.96 -0.02
CA ILE A 94 -16.36 28.49 0.15
C ILE A 94 -16.85 28.80 1.57
N ASP A 95 -16.01 28.59 2.58
CA ASP A 95 -16.32 28.92 3.98
C ASP A 95 -16.56 30.42 4.17
N ASP A 96 -15.74 31.26 3.51
CA ASP A 96 -15.93 32.72 3.54
C ASP A 96 -17.26 33.16 2.90
N ILE A 97 -17.64 32.52 1.79
CA ILE A 97 -18.95 32.74 1.14
C ILE A 97 -20.08 32.31 2.08
N GLY A 98 -19.95 31.15 2.73
CA GLY A 98 -20.92 30.67 3.72
C GLY A 98 -21.05 31.64 4.92
N ARG A 99 -19.95 32.18 5.39
CA ARG A 99 -19.91 33.15 6.47
C ARG A 99 -20.56 34.45 6.04
N ALA A 100 -20.25 34.98 4.86
CA ALA A 100 -20.90 36.18 4.32
C ALA A 100 -22.42 36.00 4.16
N ARG A 101 -22.87 34.80 3.79
CA ARG A 101 -24.29 34.44 3.71
C ARG A 101 -24.96 34.52 5.11
N THR A 102 -24.33 33.97 6.13
CA THR A 102 -24.82 33.94 7.49
C THR A 102 -24.94 35.35 8.06
N HIS A 103 -24.03 36.24 7.73
CA HIS A 103 -24.06 37.66 8.15
C HIS A 103 -24.95 38.54 7.28
N GLY A 104 -25.57 38.02 6.24
CA GLY A 104 -26.43 38.79 5.33
C GLY A 104 -25.67 39.73 4.39
N GLU A 105 -24.36 39.50 4.21
CA GLU A 105 -23.48 40.30 3.33
C GLU A 105 -23.43 39.78 1.90
N LEU A 106 -24.02 38.61 1.67
CA LEU A 106 -24.03 37.96 0.33
C LEU A 106 -25.19 38.50 -0.50
N GLU A 107 -25.01 39.69 -1.09
CA GLU A 107 -26.04 40.38 -1.87
C GLU A 107 -25.61 40.72 -3.30
N GLY A 108 -26.61 41.00 -4.16
CA GLY A 108 -26.40 41.50 -5.52
C GLY A 108 -25.51 40.60 -6.40
N ALA A 109 -24.51 41.18 -7.04
CA ALA A 109 -23.60 40.48 -7.92
C ALA A 109 -22.71 39.48 -7.17
N PHE A 110 -22.36 39.76 -5.89
CA PHE A 110 -21.53 38.85 -5.08
C PHE A 110 -22.29 37.54 -4.78
N LYS A 111 -23.59 37.62 -4.54
CA LYS A 111 -24.43 36.42 -4.38
C LYS A 111 -24.39 35.53 -5.63
N SER A 112 -24.52 36.10 -6.80
CA SER A 112 -24.50 35.34 -8.06
C SER A 112 -23.15 34.64 -8.28
N VAL A 113 -22.03 35.30 -7.92
CA VAL A 113 -20.68 34.71 -8.01
C VAL A 113 -20.52 33.56 -7.02
N GLY A 114 -20.96 33.73 -5.76
CA GLY A 114 -20.92 32.69 -4.75
C GLY A 114 -21.72 31.46 -5.16
N GLU A 115 -22.96 31.62 -5.60
CA GLU A 115 -23.81 30.53 -6.08
C GLU A 115 -23.21 29.80 -7.31
N ALA A 116 -22.59 30.56 -8.22
CA ALA A 116 -21.90 29.96 -9.37
C ALA A 116 -20.69 29.13 -8.97
N LEU A 117 -19.91 29.59 -7.97
CA LEU A 117 -18.77 28.84 -7.43
C LEU A 117 -19.24 27.56 -6.74
N GLU A 118 -20.22 27.66 -5.81
CA GLU A 118 -20.79 26.49 -5.13
C GLU A 118 -21.34 25.44 -6.11
N SER A 119 -22.03 25.88 -7.16
CA SER A 119 -22.50 24.99 -8.22
C SER A 119 -21.36 24.30 -8.95
N THR A 120 -20.26 25.02 -9.18
CA THR A 120 -19.10 24.48 -9.90
C THR A 120 -18.37 23.43 -9.06
N VAL A 121 -18.09 23.69 -7.79
CA VAL A 121 -17.42 22.74 -6.90
C VAL A 121 -18.29 21.51 -6.64
N THR A 122 -19.62 21.68 -6.56
CA THR A 122 -20.56 20.55 -6.45
C THR A 122 -20.50 19.64 -7.69
N ARG A 123 -20.38 20.21 -8.90
CA ARG A 123 -20.17 19.41 -10.12
C ARG A 123 -18.82 18.69 -10.14
N LEU A 124 -17.81 19.24 -9.48
CA LEU A 124 -16.50 18.58 -9.32
C LEU A 124 -16.51 17.47 -8.27
N GLY A 125 -17.61 17.34 -7.51
CA GLY A 125 -17.80 16.25 -6.55
C GLY A 125 -17.76 16.65 -5.07
N LEU A 126 -17.56 17.95 -4.76
CA LEU A 126 -17.67 18.44 -3.38
C LEU A 126 -19.11 18.31 -2.88
N LYS A 127 -19.27 17.72 -1.71
CA LYS A 127 -20.56 17.57 -1.05
C LYS A 127 -20.40 17.95 0.42
N PRO A 128 -21.17 18.92 0.92
CA PRO A 128 -21.22 19.18 2.34
C PRO A 128 -21.81 17.96 3.05
N PHE A 129 -21.34 17.66 4.24
CA PHE A 129 -21.86 16.60 5.09
C PHE A 129 -21.83 17.04 6.54
N GLY A 130 -22.57 16.32 7.38
CA GLY A 130 -22.73 16.64 8.80
C GLY A 130 -23.83 17.65 9.04
N ALA A 131 -24.71 17.30 9.95
CA ALA A 131 -25.75 18.18 10.48
C ALA A 131 -25.73 18.13 12.02
N PRO A 132 -26.15 19.20 12.72
CA PRO A 132 -26.37 19.13 14.15
C PRO A 132 -27.34 17.99 14.48
N GLY A 133 -26.95 17.09 15.38
CA GLY A 133 -27.71 15.88 15.72
C GLY A 133 -27.21 14.59 15.06
N ASP A 134 -26.33 14.66 14.11
CA ASP A 134 -25.72 13.47 13.49
C ASP A 134 -24.79 12.74 14.48
N GLU A 135 -24.70 11.41 14.36
CA GLU A 135 -23.78 10.61 15.14
C GLU A 135 -22.32 10.95 14.76
N PHE A 136 -21.48 11.14 15.77
CA PHE A 136 -20.07 11.47 15.56
C PHE A 136 -19.31 10.23 15.04
N ASP A 137 -18.69 10.34 13.88
CA ASP A 137 -17.84 9.32 13.25
C ASP A 137 -16.39 9.85 13.16
N PRO A 138 -15.44 9.29 13.93
CA PRO A 138 -14.04 9.75 13.92
C PRO A 138 -13.34 9.62 12.56
N THR A 139 -13.89 8.85 11.63
CA THR A 139 -13.32 8.70 10.28
C THR A 139 -13.71 9.82 9.33
N LYS A 140 -14.74 10.60 9.68
CA LYS A 140 -15.31 11.67 8.85
C LYS A 140 -15.32 13.02 9.54
N HIS A 141 -15.39 13.03 10.89
CA HIS A 141 -15.54 14.23 11.67
C HIS A 141 -14.32 14.46 12.55
N GLU A 142 -13.91 15.70 12.68
CA GLU A 142 -12.88 16.13 13.62
C GLU A 142 -13.57 16.83 14.82
N ALA A 143 -13.34 16.30 16.04
CA ALA A 143 -13.88 16.89 17.25
C ALA A 143 -12.98 18.02 17.75
N ILE A 144 -13.44 19.26 17.68
CA ILE A 144 -12.73 20.45 18.21
C ILE A 144 -12.94 20.59 19.72
N SER A 145 -14.13 20.26 20.20
CA SER A 145 -14.50 20.29 21.63
C SER A 145 -15.51 19.20 21.97
N HIS A 146 -15.61 18.82 23.23
CA HIS A 146 -16.62 17.88 23.70
C HIS A 146 -17.25 18.37 25.00
N GLU A 147 -18.51 18.02 25.18
CA GLU A 147 -19.27 18.29 26.39
C GLU A 147 -20.10 17.04 26.74
N TYR A 148 -20.30 16.82 28.03
CA TYR A 148 -21.13 15.71 28.50
C TYR A 148 -22.57 16.20 28.70
N SER A 149 -23.53 15.52 28.07
CA SER A 149 -24.97 15.76 28.27
C SER A 149 -25.68 14.46 28.64
N ALA A 150 -26.60 14.52 29.54
CA ALA A 150 -27.46 13.40 29.90
C ALA A 150 -28.55 13.10 28.84
N ASP A 151 -28.76 14.02 27.91
CA ASP A 151 -29.83 13.95 26.92
C ASP A 151 -29.49 13.06 25.71
N VAL A 152 -28.23 12.69 25.56
CA VAL A 152 -27.76 11.87 24.44
C VAL A 152 -27.10 10.59 24.96
N SER A 153 -27.40 9.45 24.31
CA SER A 153 -26.84 8.14 24.66
C SER A 153 -25.60 7.79 23.85
N THR A 154 -25.37 8.48 22.74
CA THR A 154 -24.22 8.27 21.80
C THR A 154 -23.53 9.60 21.56
N SER A 155 -22.25 9.54 21.14
CA SER A 155 -21.51 10.74 20.75
C SER A 155 -22.17 11.37 19.54
N THR A 156 -22.64 12.63 19.69
CA THR A 156 -23.44 13.34 18.68
C THR A 156 -22.81 14.68 18.37
N CYS A 157 -22.83 15.09 17.13
CA CYS A 157 -22.37 16.41 16.68
C CYS A 157 -23.37 17.49 17.12
N MET A 158 -22.99 18.34 18.06
CA MET A 158 -23.87 19.43 18.50
C MET A 158 -23.81 20.64 17.55
N ASN A 159 -22.62 21.05 17.18
CA ASN A 159 -22.38 22.18 16.31
C ASN A 159 -21.45 21.78 15.20
N ILE A 160 -21.74 22.21 13.99
CA ILE A 160 -20.89 22.04 12.82
C ILE A 160 -20.26 23.40 12.51
N PHE A 161 -18.94 23.47 12.56
CA PHE A 161 -18.20 24.69 12.25
C PHE A 161 -17.82 24.77 10.77
N GLN A 162 -17.53 23.61 10.16
CA GLN A 162 -17.24 23.46 8.75
C GLN A 162 -17.91 22.17 8.28
N PRO A 163 -18.90 22.25 7.37
CA PRO A 163 -19.63 21.09 6.86
C PRO A 163 -18.88 20.32 5.78
#